data_ad4b81e763d8a64cddfde6685de8440a
#
_entry.id   ad4b81e763d8a64cddfde6685de8440a
#
_cell.length_a   1.000
_cell.length_b   1.000
_cell.length_c   1.000
_cell.angle_alpha   90.00
_cell.angle_beta   90.00
_cell.angle_gamma   90.00
#
_symmetry.space_group_name_H-M   'P 1'
#
loop_
_entity.id
_entity.type
_entity.pdbx_description
1 polymer ?
#
loop_
_entity_poly.entity_id
_entity_poly.type
_entity_poly.pdbx_seq_one_letter_code
_entity_poly.pdbx_strand_id
1 'polypeptide(L)'
;MMVSRKWIKLIADLLDVRGDEVIELGAGTGNLSEEILSRDPRKLILVEKDERFVDILREKFGGDERVEILRADIRELLPLRVEKIASNPPYYLSSQLIIGLARSEFRRAVLTLQKEFAERLIAKPGTEKYGSLSVIASLLLKVSLVSIVDRRSFNPVPKVDSAILVIEPKQDELRDQILKYCKLIFSRRKRELKNSLKPVLRSVDGLPHAERRPYHMSPEEVREVIAWLSGRLGD
;
A
#
# COMPACT_ATOMS: atom_id res chain seq x y z
N MET A 1 -8.88 4.98 -15.85
CA MET A 1 -7.75 5.90 -15.60
C MET A 1 -8.28 7.22 -15.06
N MET A 2 -7.54 7.93 -14.22
CA MET A 2 -7.93 9.25 -13.74
C MET A 2 -7.85 10.28 -14.87
N VAL A 3 -8.92 11.08 -15.04
CA VAL A 3 -8.99 12.12 -16.09
C VAL A 3 -9.18 13.51 -15.51
N SER A 4 -9.48 13.64 -14.24
CA SER A 4 -9.65 14.92 -13.57
C SER A 4 -8.31 15.61 -13.29
N ARG A 5 -8.04 16.71 -13.98
CA ARG A 5 -6.81 17.52 -13.81
C ARG A 5 -6.61 18.01 -12.38
N LYS A 6 -7.71 18.32 -11.65
CA LYS A 6 -7.64 18.72 -10.23
C LYS A 6 -6.93 17.67 -9.38
N TRP A 7 -7.34 16.40 -9.52
CA TRP A 7 -6.81 15.32 -8.71
C TRP A 7 -5.41 14.88 -9.14
N ILE A 8 -5.13 14.91 -10.45
CA ILE A 8 -3.81 14.65 -11.02
C ILE A 8 -2.80 15.65 -10.45
N LYS A 9 -3.12 16.96 -10.47
CA LYS A 9 -2.28 18.02 -9.88
C LYS A 9 -2.07 17.79 -8.39
N LEU A 10 -3.14 17.52 -7.63
CA LEU A 10 -3.03 17.26 -6.19
C LEU A 10 -2.09 16.09 -5.89
N ILE A 11 -2.19 14.98 -6.64
CA ILE A 11 -1.31 13.82 -6.45
C ILE A 11 0.15 14.19 -6.68
N ALA A 12 0.44 14.92 -7.76
CA ALA A 12 1.79 15.35 -8.07
C ALA A 12 2.33 16.36 -7.04
N ASP A 13 1.49 17.27 -6.52
CA ASP A 13 1.86 18.22 -5.45
C ASP A 13 2.16 17.47 -4.13
N LEU A 14 1.33 16.49 -3.76
CA LEU A 14 1.53 15.67 -2.56
C LEU A 14 2.80 14.81 -2.64
N LEU A 15 3.16 14.40 -3.85
CA LEU A 15 4.35 13.59 -4.08
C LEU A 15 5.64 14.39 -3.87
N ASP A 16 5.64 15.70 -4.24
CA ASP A 16 6.78 16.63 -4.06
C ASP A 16 8.07 16.06 -4.65
N VAL A 17 8.12 16.00 -5.98
CA VAL A 17 9.07 15.15 -6.73
C VAL A 17 10.36 15.84 -7.19
N ARG A 18 10.52 17.15 -6.97
CA ARG A 18 11.66 17.91 -7.55
C ARG A 18 13.01 17.29 -7.17
N GLY A 19 13.78 16.91 -8.18
CA GLY A 19 15.10 16.31 -8.01
C GLY A 19 15.12 14.87 -7.51
N ASP A 20 13.95 14.24 -7.29
CA ASP A 20 13.84 12.87 -6.81
C ASP A 20 13.70 11.84 -7.95
N GLU A 21 14.02 10.60 -7.65
CA GLU A 21 13.65 9.46 -8.47
C GLU A 21 12.25 9.01 -8.12
N VAL A 22 11.39 8.94 -9.13
CA VAL A 22 9.96 8.61 -9.00
C VAL A 22 9.64 7.37 -9.81
N ILE A 23 8.87 6.45 -9.23
CA ILE A 23 8.25 5.35 -9.97
C ILE A 23 6.73 5.52 -9.99
N GLU A 24 6.13 5.49 -11.17
CA GLU A 24 4.68 5.43 -11.35
C GLU A 24 4.25 4.02 -11.71
N LEU A 25 3.49 3.38 -10.82
CA LEU A 25 3.01 2.02 -10.98
C LEU A 25 1.63 2.01 -11.63
N GLY A 26 1.55 1.50 -12.87
CA GLY A 26 0.34 1.50 -13.68
C GLY A 26 0.10 2.86 -14.35
N ALA A 27 1.06 3.31 -15.15
CA ALA A 27 1.06 4.64 -15.76
C ALA A 27 -0.09 4.85 -16.77
N GLY A 28 -0.62 3.79 -17.37
CA GLY A 28 -1.71 3.84 -18.32
C GLY A 28 -1.39 4.75 -19.51
N THR A 29 -2.20 5.78 -19.74
CA THR A 29 -2.01 6.75 -20.86
C THR A 29 -1.07 7.90 -20.52
N GLY A 30 -0.46 7.92 -19.32
CA GLY A 30 0.52 8.93 -18.92
C GLY A 30 -0.07 10.25 -18.42
N ASN A 31 -1.36 10.32 -18.06
CA ASN A 31 -1.95 11.58 -17.59
C ASN A 31 -1.31 12.09 -16.29
N LEU A 32 -0.99 11.19 -15.36
CA LEU A 32 -0.30 11.55 -14.12
C LEU A 32 1.19 11.74 -14.39
N SER A 33 1.77 10.93 -15.28
CA SER A 33 3.17 11.02 -15.70
C SER A 33 3.53 12.40 -16.24
N GLU A 34 2.67 13.00 -17.09
CA GLU A 34 2.86 14.38 -17.61
C GLU A 34 2.95 15.39 -16.47
N GLU A 35 2.07 15.29 -15.49
CA GLU A 35 2.01 16.21 -14.37
C GLU A 35 3.19 16.01 -13.42
N ILE A 36 3.63 14.77 -13.18
CA ILE A 36 4.85 14.47 -12.41
C ILE A 36 6.07 15.05 -13.12
N LEU A 37 6.20 14.82 -14.43
CA LEU A 37 7.34 15.26 -15.22
C LEU A 37 7.46 16.80 -15.25
N SER A 38 6.33 17.52 -15.24
CA SER A 38 6.29 18.99 -15.19
C SER A 38 6.83 19.59 -13.88
N ARG A 39 7.02 18.77 -12.83
CA ARG A 39 7.58 19.18 -11.53
C ARG A 39 9.05 18.86 -11.35
N ASP A 40 9.72 18.55 -12.45
CA ASP A 40 11.17 18.40 -12.52
C ASP A 40 11.74 17.29 -11.62
N PRO A 41 11.25 16.02 -11.75
CA PRO A 41 11.91 14.88 -11.13
C PRO A 41 13.29 14.65 -11.75
N ARG A 42 14.25 14.10 -10.99
CA ARG A 42 15.54 13.66 -11.52
C ARG A 42 15.38 12.49 -12.48
N LYS A 43 14.47 11.58 -12.17
CA LYS A 43 14.14 10.41 -12.98
C LYS A 43 12.68 10.01 -12.77
N LEU A 44 12.00 9.60 -13.82
CA LEU A 44 10.64 9.07 -13.78
C LEU A 44 10.59 7.69 -14.45
N ILE A 45 10.29 6.66 -13.65
CA ILE A 45 10.15 5.28 -14.12
C ILE A 45 8.65 5.00 -14.27
N LEU A 46 8.22 4.74 -15.50
CA LEU A 46 6.82 4.43 -15.82
C LEU A 46 6.65 2.92 -15.96
N VAL A 47 5.88 2.32 -15.09
CA VAL A 47 5.58 0.88 -15.11
C VAL A 47 4.19 0.66 -15.67
N GLU A 48 4.08 -0.11 -16.74
CA GLU A 48 2.81 -0.49 -17.32
C GLU A 48 2.89 -1.93 -17.88
N LYS A 49 1.81 -2.70 -17.72
CA LYS A 49 1.76 -4.09 -18.16
C LYS A 49 1.18 -4.25 -19.57
N ASP A 50 0.20 -3.42 -19.91
CA ASP A 50 -0.50 -3.47 -21.19
C ASP A 50 0.35 -2.82 -22.29
N GLU A 51 0.73 -3.61 -23.29
CA GLU A 51 1.58 -3.18 -24.41
C GLU A 51 1.03 -1.97 -25.15
N ARG A 52 -0.29 -1.89 -25.32
CA ARG A 52 -0.95 -0.75 -25.98
C ARG A 52 -0.69 0.57 -25.23
N PHE A 53 -0.67 0.54 -23.90
CA PHE A 53 -0.34 1.72 -23.10
C PHE A 53 1.16 1.99 -23.08
N VAL A 54 1.99 0.95 -23.08
CA VAL A 54 3.45 1.10 -23.21
C VAL A 54 3.82 1.83 -24.49
N ASP A 55 3.16 1.51 -25.61
CA ASP A 55 3.41 2.19 -26.91
C ASP A 55 2.99 3.67 -26.85
N ILE A 56 1.85 3.98 -26.23
CA ILE A 56 1.42 5.36 -26.00
C ILE A 56 2.44 6.12 -25.13
N LEU A 57 2.96 5.48 -24.07
CA LEU A 57 3.96 6.10 -23.20
C LEU A 57 5.27 6.36 -23.95
N ARG A 58 5.71 5.43 -24.80
CA ARG A 58 6.92 5.59 -25.65
C ARG A 58 6.76 6.74 -26.65
N GLU A 59 5.60 6.86 -27.28
CA GLU A 59 5.30 7.97 -28.18
C GLU A 59 5.34 9.32 -27.46
N LYS A 60 4.76 9.39 -26.23
CA LYS A 60 4.69 10.64 -25.45
C LYS A 60 5.99 11.05 -24.79
N PHE A 61 6.73 10.09 -24.25
CA PHE A 61 7.85 10.36 -23.34
C PHE A 61 9.17 9.80 -23.76
N GLY A 62 9.23 9.00 -24.85
CA GLY A 62 10.46 8.33 -25.27
C GLY A 62 11.61 9.26 -25.69
N GLY A 63 11.33 10.56 -25.89
CA GLY A 63 12.34 11.58 -26.16
C GLY A 63 12.87 12.32 -24.92
N ASP A 64 12.35 12.08 -23.73
CA ASP A 64 12.82 12.71 -22.48
C ASP A 64 13.80 11.80 -21.75
N GLU A 65 15.04 12.19 -21.64
CA GLU A 65 16.13 11.40 -21.03
C GLU A 65 15.89 11.05 -19.55
N ARG A 66 14.99 11.77 -18.88
CA ARG A 66 14.61 11.51 -17.49
C ARG A 66 13.63 10.34 -17.36
N VAL A 67 13.00 9.90 -18.48
CA VAL A 67 11.92 8.92 -18.44
C VAL A 67 12.43 7.54 -18.85
N GLU A 68 12.16 6.56 -18.00
CA GLU A 68 12.36 5.14 -18.27
C GLU A 68 11.00 4.44 -18.32
N ILE A 69 10.73 3.66 -19.36
CA ILE A 69 9.46 2.94 -19.52
C ILE A 69 9.70 1.44 -19.38
N LEU A 70 9.10 0.84 -18.37
CA LEU A 70 9.19 -0.58 -18.06
C LEU A 70 7.87 -1.28 -18.35
N ARG A 71 7.90 -2.24 -19.29
CA ARG A 71 6.78 -3.18 -19.45
C ARG A 71 6.91 -4.28 -18.41
N ALA A 72 6.15 -4.17 -17.31
CA ALA A 72 6.20 -5.13 -16.22
C ALA A 72 4.87 -5.19 -15.44
N ASP A 73 4.66 -6.31 -14.75
CA ASP A 73 3.59 -6.42 -13.75
C ASP A 73 4.09 -5.80 -12.43
N ILE A 74 3.29 -4.92 -11.83
CA ILE A 74 3.62 -4.28 -10.53
C ILE A 74 4.04 -5.30 -9.47
N ARG A 75 3.44 -6.49 -9.49
CA ARG A 75 3.72 -7.55 -8.51
C ARG A 75 5.13 -8.13 -8.59
N GLU A 76 5.72 -8.11 -9.77
CA GLU A 76 7.07 -8.64 -10.03
C GLU A 76 8.17 -7.67 -9.58
N LEU A 77 7.83 -6.39 -9.43
CA LEU A 77 8.76 -5.35 -9.01
C LEU A 77 8.83 -5.15 -7.49
N LEU A 78 7.85 -5.66 -6.75
CA LEU A 78 7.80 -5.51 -5.30
C LEU A 78 8.71 -6.54 -4.59
N PRO A 79 9.45 -6.14 -3.54
CA PRO A 79 9.55 -4.81 -2.94
C PRO A 79 10.40 -3.82 -3.77
N LEU A 80 10.11 -2.52 -3.61
CA LEU A 80 10.80 -1.43 -4.32
C LEU A 80 11.91 -0.79 -3.49
N ARG A 81 12.91 -0.24 -4.18
CA ARG A 81 13.88 0.69 -3.61
C ARG A 81 13.92 1.95 -4.48
N VAL A 82 13.23 3.00 -4.04
CA VAL A 82 13.06 4.25 -4.80
C VAL A 82 12.63 5.38 -3.88
N GLU A 83 12.88 6.64 -4.25
CA GLU A 83 12.56 7.77 -3.36
C GLU A 83 11.06 8.05 -3.27
N LYS A 84 10.35 8.04 -4.40
CA LYS A 84 8.93 8.39 -4.47
C LYS A 84 8.14 7.40 -5.31
N ILE A 85 6.90 7.13 -4.90
CA ILE A 85 6.02 6.18 -5.58
C ILE A 85 4.67 6.84 -5.85
N ALA A 86 4.25 6.87 -7.11
CA ALA A 86 2.88 7.21 -7.51
C ALA A 86 2.16 5.94 -7.99
N SER A 87 0.88 5.79 -7.66
CA SER A 87 0.08 4.73 -8.27
C SER A 87 -1.41 5.03 -8.23
N ASN A 88 -2.03 4.76 -9.37
CA ASN A 88 -3.49 4.62 -9.48
C ASN A 88 -3.79 3.20 -10.00
N PRO A 89 -3.53 2.17 -9.19
CA PRO A 89 -3.51 0.79 -9.63
C PRO A 89 -4.90 0.25 -9.89
N PRO A 90 -5.01 -0.85 -10.66
CA PRO A 90 -6.22 -1.65 -10.66
C PRO A 90 -6.55 -2.10 -9.24
N TYR A 91 -7.80 -1.95 -8.82
CA TYR A 91 -8.22 -2.16 -7.42
C TYR A 91 -7.93 -3.54 -6.86
N TYR A 92 -7.91 -4.58 -7.70
CA TYR A 92 -7.60 -5.95 -7.27
C TYR A 92 -6.15 -6.11 -6.77
N LEU A 93 -5.25 -5.18 -7.12
CA LEU A 93 -3.85 -5.17 -6.66
C LEU A 93 -3.64 -4.46 -5.32
N SER A 94 -4.65 -3.76 -4.79
CA SER A 94 -4.50 -2.88 -3.63
C SER A 94 -3.84 -3.56 -2.42
N SER A 95 -4.28 -4.78 -2.06
CA SER A 95 -3.72 -5.51 -0.92
C SER A 95 -2.27 -5.92 -1.14
N GLN A 96 -1.94 -6.39 -2.33
CA GLN A 96 -0.57 -6.81 -2.70
C GLN A 96 0.36 -5.60 -2.73
N LEU A 97 -0.12 -4.46 -3.25
CA LEU A 97 0.65 -3.22 -3.28
C LEU A 97 0.97 -2.73 -1.86
N ILE A 98 0.00 -2.68 -0.94
CA ILE A 98 0.24 -2.27 0.46
C ILE A 98 1.24 -3.22 1.16
N ILE A 99 1.10 -4.53 0.99
CA ILE A 99 2.05 -5.50 1.55
C ILE A 99 3.45 -5.33 0.94
N GLY A 100 3.52 -5.09 -0.36
CA GLY A 100 4.79 -4.81 -1.06
C GLY A 100 5.44 -3.51 -0.56
N LEU A 101 4.66 -2.44 -0.40
CA LEU A 101 5.16 -1.17 0.15
C LEU A 101 5.65 -1.32 1.59
N ALA A 102 4.99 -2.13 2.42
CA ALA A 102 5.45 -2.41 3.78
C ALA A 102 6.83 -3.11 3.84
N ARG A 103 7.29 -3.68 2.72
CA ARG A 103 8.63 -4.28 2.54
C ARG A 103 9.60 -3.38 1.80
N SER A 104 9.11 -2.32 1.16
CA SER A 104 9.89 -1.44 0.28
C SER A 104 10.64 -0.36 1.05
N GLU A 105 11.69 0.16 0.41
CA GLU A 105 12.44 1.32 0.88
C GLU A 105 12.06 2.53 0.01
N PHE A 106 11.38 3.51 0.60
CA PHE A 106 10.97 4.74 -0.06
C PHE A 106 10.80 5.87 0.96
N ARG A 107 10.67 7.11 0.49
CA ARG A 107 10.38 8.26 1.38
C ARG A 107 8.89 8.56 1.43
N ARG A 108 8.22 8.53 0.29
CA ARG A 108 6.78 8.83 0.18
C ARG A 108 6.13 8.12 -0.99
N ALA A 109 4.92 7.60 -0.76
CA ALA A 109 4.05 7.11 -1.81
C ALA A 109 2.72 7.88 -1.80
N VAL A 110 2.17 8.19 -2.98
CA VAL A 110 0.83 8.73 -3.15
C VAL A 110 0.02 7.77 -4.00
N LEU A 111 -1.02 7.20 -3.39
CA LEU A 111 -1.85 6.17 -4.01
C LEU A 111 -3.29 6.61 -4.13
N THR A 112 -3.94 6.21 -5.23
CA THR A 112 -5.38 6.31 -5.37
C THR A 112 -5.99 4.91 -5.29
N LEU A 113 -6.72 4.63 -4.20
CA LEU A 113 -7.31 3.32 -3.93
C LEU A 113 -8.83 3.45 -3.76
N GLN A 114 -9.57 2.33 -3.77
CA GLN A 114 -10.99 2.35 -3.42
C GLN A 114 -11.22 2.93 -2.04
N LYS A 115 -12.24 3.79 -1.88
CA LYS A 115 -12.59 4.42 -0.60
C LYS A 115 -12.70 3.41 0.54
N GLU A 116 -13.43 2.31 0.33
CA GLU A 116 -13.61 1.29 1.36
C GLU A 116 -12.29 0.59 1.74
N PHE A 117 -11.42 0.37 0.78
CA PHE A 117 -10.10 -0.20 1.04
C PHE A 117 -9.22 0.77 1.84
N ALA A 118 -9.24 2.05 1.52
CA ALA A 118 -8.53 3.09 2.26
C ALA A 118 -9.02 3.19 3.72
N GLU A 119 -10.34 3.17 3.93
CA GLU A 119 -10.95 3.15 5.28
C GLU A 119 -10.53 1.91 6.08
N ARG A 120 -10.34 0.75 5.42
CA ARG A 120 -9.84 -0.46 6.08
C ARG A 120 -8.40 -0.34 6.51
N LEU A 121 -7.54 0.37 5.76
CA LEU A 121 -6.14 0.59 6.15
C LEU A 121 -6.01 1.37 7.45
N ILE A 122 -6.88 2.36 7.67
CA ILE A 122 -6.87 3.25 8.82
C ILE A 122 -7.93 2.90 9.88
N ALA A 123 -8.53 1.71 9.76
CA ALA A 123 -9.56 1.25 10.69
C ALA A 123 -9.02 1.05 12.11
N LYS A 124 -9.82 1.43 13.12
CA LYS A 124 -9.46 1.32 14.54
C LYS A 124 -9.94 -0.01 15.14
N PRO A 125 -9.27 -0.50 16.21
CA PRO A 125 -9.72 -1.68 16.96
C PRO A 125 -11.21 -1.60 17.33
N GLY A 126 -11.91 -2.73 17.24
CA GLY A 126 -13.35 -2.82 17.53
C GLY A 126 -14.27 -2.35 16.41
N THR A 127 -13.75 -1.80 15.31
CA THR A 127 -14.56 -1.44 14.14
C THR A 127 -14.65 -2.59 13.14
N GLU A 128 -15.75 -2.66 12.38
CA GLU A 128 -16.00 -3.76 11.44
C GLU A 128 -14.89 -3.94 10.39
N LYS A 129 -14.29 -2.83 9.94
CA LYS A 129 -13.23 -2.84 8.94
C LYS A 129 -11.85 -3.20 9.48
N TYR A 130 -11.68 -3.24 10.82
CA TYR A 130 -10.40 -3.54 11.45
C TYR A 130 -9.97 -4.98 11.22
N GLY A 131 -8.71 -5.18 10.83
CA GLY A 131 -8.17 -6.50 10.52
C GLY A 131 -6.66 -6.51 10.36
N SER A 132 -6.10 -7.62 9.91
CA SER A 132 -4.65 -7.78 9.72
C SER A 132 -4.02 -6.67 8.89
N LEU A 133 -4.70 -6.22 7.84
CA LEU A 133 -4.18 -5.16 6.97
C LEU A 133 -4.13 -3.80 7.68
N SER A 134 -5.11 -3.51 8.57
CA SER A 134 -5.10 -2.29 9.41
C SER A 134 -3.91 -2.29 10.37
N VAL A 135 -3.60 -3.44 10.97
CA VAL A 135 -2.46 -3.61 11.88
C VAL A 135 -1.13 -3.47 11.12
N ILE A 136 -0.98 -4.16 9.99
CA ILE A 136 0.22 -4.06 9.14
C ILE A 136 0.45 -2.60 8.73
N ALA A 137 -0.61 -1.93 8.24
CA ALA A 137 -0.52 -0.52 7.85
C ALA A 137 -0.16 0.38 9.04
N SER A 138 -0.76 0.16 10.22
CA SER A 138 -0.47 0.96 11.42
C SER A 138 0.95 0.78 11.93
N LEU A 139 1.50 -0.45 11.93
CA LEU A 139 2.84 -0.74 12.44
C LEU A 139 3.95 -0.37 11.46
N LEU A 140 3.76 -0.64 10.16
CA LEU A 140 4.83 -0.53 9.17
C LEU A 140 4.74 0.69 8.26
N LEU A 141 3.60 1.40 8.27
CA LEU A 141 3.33 2.55 7.41
C LEU A 141 2.66 3.67 8.21
N LYS A 142 2.91 4.92 7.82
CA LYS A 142 2.10 6.06 8.22
C LYS A 142 1.17 6.39 7.07
N VAL A 143 -0.11 6.09 7.22
CA VAL A 143 -1.14 6.25 6.18
C VAL A 143 -2.01 7.46 6.51
N SER A 144 -2.04 8.45 5.61
CA SER A 144 -2.86 9.65 5.71
C SER A 144 -3.89 9.67 4.57
N LEU A 145 -5.18 9.66 4.90
CA LEU A 145 -6.26 9.86 3.94
C LEU A 145 -6.39 11.36 3.67
N VAL A 146 -6.08 11.79 2.44
CA VAL A 146 -6.08 13.21 2.07
C VAL A 146 -7.42 13.65 1.52
N SER A 147 -8.01 12.88 0.62
CA SER A 147 -9.29 13.26 -0.01
C SER A 147 -10.04 12.05 -0.55
N ILE A 148 -11.36 12.20 -0.62
CA ILE A 148 -12.23 11.28 -1.37
C ILE A 148 -12.42 11.83 -2.78
N VAL A 149 -12.31 10.95 -3.75
CA VAL A 149 -12.41 11.26 -5.18
C VAL A 149 -13.65 10.60 -5.74
N ASP A 150 -14.56 11.43 -6.24
CA ASP A 150 -15.79 10.96 -6.91
C ASP A 150 -15.42 10.09 -8.12
N ARG A 151 -16.11 8.97 -8.28
CA ARG A 151 -15.90 7.99 -9.36
C ARG A 151 -15.95 8.59 -10.76
N ARG A 152 -16.69 9.72 -10.98
CA ARG A 152 -16.76 10.44 -12.26
C ARG A 152 -15.44 11.10 -12.67
N SER A 153 -14.45 11.13 -11.77
CA SER A 153 -13.09 11.60 -12.06
C SER A 153 -12.24 10.61 -12.88
N PHE A 154 -12.82 9.46 -13.23
CA PHE A 154 -12.13 8.37 -13.94
C PHE A 154 -12.86 8.01 -15.24
N ASN A 155 -12.10 7.53 -16.22
CA ASN A 155 -12.61 6.94 -17.46
C ASN A 155 -11.91 5.58 -17.73
N PRO A 156 -12.65 4.45 -17.87
CA PRO A 156 -14.08 4.35 -17.59
C PRO A 156 -14.43 4.64 -16.12
N VAL A 157 -15.67 5.03 -15.86
CA VAL A 157 -16.16 5.35 -14.49
C VAL A 157 -16.22 4.06 -13.67
N PRO A 158 -15.54 3.96 -12.53
CA PRO A 158 -15.58 2.79 -11.65
C PRO A 158 -16.92 2.72 -10.90
N LYS A 159 -17.17 1.56 -10.27
CA LYS A 159 -18.42 1.33 -9.50
C LYS A 159 -18.45 2.10 -8.17
N VAL A 160 -17.32 2.45 -7.62
CA VAL A 160 -17.16 3.04 -6.27
C VAL A 160 -16.24 4.25 -6.31
N ASP A 161 -16.35 5.11 -5.30
CA ASP A 161 -15.45 6.24 -5.11
C ASP A 161 -14.05 5.76 -4.72
N SER A 162 -13.07 6.61 -4.96
CA SER A 162 -11.68 6.39 -4.58
C SER A 162 -11.26 7.31 -3.45
N ALA A 163 -10.09 7.05 -2.90
CA ALA A 163 -9.43 7.90 -1.91
C ALA A 163 -7.97 8.10 -2.32
N ILE A 164 -7.48 9.33 -2.13
CA ILE A 164 -6.06 9.66 -2.25
C ILE A 164 -5.42 9.48 -0.88
N LEU A 165 -4.37 8.68 -0.83
CA LEU A 165 -3.59 8.38 0.37
C LEU A 165 -2.16 8.85 0.17
N VAL A 166 -1.59 9.49 1.21
CA VAL A 166 -0.14 9.66 1.37
C VAL A 166 0.34 8.59 2.33
N ILE A 167 1.38 7.88 1.94
CA ILE A 167 1.97 6.78 2.71
C ILE A 167 3.46 7.03 2.88
N GLU A 168 3.94 6.95 4.11
CA GLU A 168 5.35 7.03 4.48
C GLU A 168 5.73 5.74 5.23
N PRO A 169 6.93 5.17 5.03
CA PRO A 169 7.34 3.95 5.71
C PRO A 169 7.64 4.22 7.19
N LYS A 170 7.41 3.21 8.02
CA LYS A 170 7.88 3.14 9.39
C LYS A 170 8.93 2.03 9.50
N GLN A 171 9.91 2.23 10.36
CA GLN A 171 10.88 1.21 10.70
C GLN A 171 10.35 0.34 11.85
N ASP A 172 10.43 -0.97 11.70
CA ASP A 172 10.16 -1.94 12.76
C ASP A 172 11.08 -3.16 12.57
N GLU A 173 11.76 -3.57 13.61
CA GLU A 173 12.66 -4.72 13.62
C GLU A 173 11.94 -6.06 13.37
N LEU A 174 10.63 -6.12 13.69
CA LEU A 174 9.78 -7.29 13.49
C LEU A 174 9.01 -7.24 12.15
N ARG A 175 9.45 -6.45 11.19
CA ARG A 175 8.73 -6.26 9.90
C ARG A 175 8.30 -7.57 9.26
N ASP A 176 9.21 -8.51 9.07
CA ASP A 176 8.91 -9.77 8.40
C ASP A 176 7.98 -10.65 9.22
N GLN A 177 8.15 -10.67 10.54
CA GLN A 177 7.28 -11.37 11.47
C GLN A 177 5.88 -10.75 11.51
N ILE A 178 5.77 -9.43 11.46
CA ILE A 178 4.49 -8.73 11.36
C ILE A 178 3.74 -9.18 10.09
N LEU A 179 4.42 -9.19 8.95
CA LEU A 179 3.85 -9.61 7.68
C LEU A 179 3.48 -11.10 7.65
N LYS A 180 4.27 -11.94 8.33
CA LYS A 180 4.05 -13.39 8.45
C LYS A 180 2.86 -13.72 9.36
N TYR A 181 2.82 -13.14 10.58
CA TYR A 181 1.91 -13.59 11.64
C TYR A 181 0.61 -12.79 11.76
N CYS A 182 0.52 -11.55 11.27
CA CYS A 182 -0.73 -10.77 11.33
C CYS A 182 -1.94 -11.52 10.76
N LYS A 183 -1.78 -12.14 9.58
CA LYS A 183 -2.86 -12.89 8.93
C LYS A 183 -3.31 -14.09 9.77
N LEU A 184 -2.36 -14.78 10.42
CA LEU A 184 -2.62 -15.90 11.31
C LEU A 184 -3.43 -15.45 12.53
N ILE A 185 -2.99 -14.40 13.24
CA ILE A 185 -3.64 -13.83 14.41
C ILE A 185 -5.10 -13.45 14.08
N PHE A 186 -5.32 -12.83 12.92
CA PHE A 186 -6.64 -12.35 12.48
C PHE A 186 -7.50 -13.41 11.76
N SER A 187 -7.03 -14.64 11.61
CA SER A 187 -7.79 -15.72 10.92
C SER A 187 -9.18 -15.96 11.53
N ARG A 188 -9.29 -15.79 12.86
CA ARG A 188 -10.53 -15.90 13.64
C ARG A 188 -10.70 -14.71 14.58
N ARG A 189 -10.59 -13.49 14.05
CA ARG A 189 -10.47 -12.23 14.81
C ARG A 189 -11.54 -11.99 15.89
N LYS A 190 -12.71 -12.62 15.80
CA LYS A 190 -13.82 -12.49 16.77
C LYS A 190 -13.77 -13.54 17.90
N ARG A 191 -12.84 -14.50 17.86
CA ARG A 191 -12.57 -15.47 18.92
C ARG A 191 -11.41 -14.99 19.80
N GLU A 192 -11.35 -15.50 21.03
CA GLU A 192 -10.17 -15.28 21.89
C GLU A 192 -8.90 -15.76 21.19
N LEU A 193 -7.81 -15.06 21.40
CA LEU A 193 -6.54 -15.27 20.72
C LEU A 193 -6.02 -16.69 20.96
N LYS A 194 -6.04 -17.18 22.22
CA LYS A 194 -5.64 -18.57 22.55
C LYS A 194 -6.38 -19.61 21.70
N ASN A 195 -7.69 -19.43 21.51
CA ASN A 195 -8.51 -20.34 20.71
C ASN A 195 -8.27 -20.23 19.21
N SER A 196 -7.79 -19.07 18.75
CA SER A 196 -7.42 -18.84 17.35
C SER A 196 -6.07 -19.48 17.01
N LEU A 197 -5.14 -19.53 17.97
CA LEU A 197 -3.78 -20.03 17.77
C LEU A 197 -3.57 -21.50 18.16
N LYS A 198 -4.43 -22.10 18.99
CA LYS A 198 -4.37 -23.53 19.35
C LYS A 198 -4.14 -24.49 18.17
N PRO A 199 -4.74 -24.31 16.98
CA PRO A 199 -4.52 -25.23 15.86
C PRO A 199 -3.09 -25.22 15.30
N VAL A 200 -2.32 -24.19 15.57
CA VAL A 200 -0.96 -23.98 15.04
C VAL A 200 0.14 -24.04 16.11
N LEU A 201 -0.24 -23.94 17.38
CA LEU A 201 0.70 -23.95 18.50
C LEU A 201 0.52 -25.21 19.34
N ARG A 202 1.62 -25.86 19.73
CA ARG A 202 1.63 -27.00 20.67
C ARG A 202 1.17 -26.61 22.07
N SER A 203 1.53 -25.41 22.52
CA SER A 203 1.10 -24.80 23.79
C SER A 203 0.90 -23.30 23.60
N VAL A 204 -0.03 -22.74 24.35
CA VAL A 204 -0.30 -21.30 24.45
C VAL A 204 0.14 -20.71 25.80
N ASP A 205 0.94 -21.45 26.57
CA ASP A 205 1.44 -21.00 27.87
C ASP A 205 2.33 -19.76 27.71
N GLY A 206 2.02 -18.71 28.50
CA GLY A 206 2.71 -17.43 28.43
C GLY A 206 2.36 -16.61 27.19
N LEU A 207 1.29 -16.97 26.44
CA LEU A 207 0.80 -16.15 25.34
C LEU A 207 0.28 -14.80 25.87
N PRO A 208 0.87 -13.66 25.47
CA PRO A 208 0.35 -12.35 25.86
C PRO A 208 -1.06 -12.15 25.28
N HIS A 209 -1.91 -11.46 26.03
CA HIS A 209 -3.29 -11.15 25.62
C HIS A 209 -4.15 -12.36 25.24
N ALA A 210 -3.88 -13.55 25.80
CA ALA A 210 -4.48 -14.84 25.41
C ALA A 210 -6.02 -14.83 25.39
N GLU A 211 -6.66 -14.14 26.34
CA GLU A 211 -8.12 -14.02 26.47
C GLU A 211 -8.73 -12.90 25.62
N ARG A 212 -7.92 -12.04 25.03
CA ARG A 212 -8.41 -10.97 24.18
C ARG A 212 -8.78 -11.48 22.78
N ARG A 213 -9.69 -10.78 22.15
CA ARG A 213 -10.04 -11.03 20.74
C ARG A 213 -9.20 -10.11 19.85
N PRO A 214 -8.51 -10.60 18.82
CA PRO A 214 -7.72 -9.76 17.89
C PRO A 214 -8.50 -8.55 17.34
N TYR A 215 -9.80 -8.70 17.17
CA TYR A 215 -10.72 -7.64 16.74
C TYR A 215 -10.67 -6.38 17.64
N HIS A 216 -10.38 -6.52 18.92
CA HIS A 216 -10.31 -5.44 19.91
C HIS A 216 -8.89 -5.08 20.33
N MET A 217 -7.89 -5.79 19.86
CA MET A 217 -6.49 -5.55 20.21
C MET A 217 -5.94 -4.35 19.46
N SER A 218 -5.14 -3.51 20.14
CA SER A 218 -4.39 -2.46 19.49
C SER A 218 -3.28 -3.04 18.58
N PRO A 219 -2.76 -2.28 17.62
CA PRO A 219 -1.61 -2.72 16.84
C PRO A 219 -0.40 -3.10 17.72
N GLU A 220 -0.16 -2.35 18.80
CA GLU A 220 0.93 -2.57 19.74
C GLU A 220 0.76 -3.89 20.50
N GLU A 221 -0.45 -4.19 21.00
CA GLU A 221 -0.77 -5.49 21.63
C GLU A 221 -0.59 -6.65 20.64
N VAL A 222 -0.96 -6.46 19.37
CA VAL A 222 -0.72 -7.46 18.32
C VAL A 222 0.78 -7.64 18.07
N ARG A 223 1.56 -6.55 18.10
CA ARG A 223 3.04 -6.61 17.96
C ARG A 223 3.68 -7.41 19.10
N GLU A 224 3.22 -7.27 20.34
CA GLU A 224 3.68 -8.07 21.48
C GLU A 224 3.44 -9.58 21.25
N VAL A 225 2.25 -9.93 20.74
CA VAL A 225 1.93 -11.32 20.35
C VAL A 225 2.87 -11.81 19.26
N ILE A 226 3.18 -10.98 18.27
CA ILE A 226 4.08 -11.34 17.17
C ILE A 226 5.49 -11.57 17.69
N ALA A 227 6.01 -10.72 18.57
CA ALA A 227 7.30 -10.92 19.20
C ALA A 227 7.38 -12.26 19.97
N TRP A 228 6.33 -12.59 20.71
CA TRP A 228 6.21 -13.86 21.40
C TRP A 228 6.17 -15.07 20.44
N LEU A 229 5.39 -14.97 19.34
CA LEU A 229 5.33 -16.01 18.31
C LEU A 229 6.68 -16.25 17.63
N SER A 230 7.42 -15.18 17.35
CA SER A 230 8.77 -15.26 16.72
C SER A 230 9.76 -16.06 17.58
N GLY A 231 9.73 -15.89 18.89
CA GLY A 231 10.58 -16.65 19.80
C GLY A 231 10.23 -18.14 19.91
N ARG A 232 9.03 -18.56 19.45
CA ARG A 232 8.54 -19.96 19.59
C ARG A 232 8.43 -20.74 18.29
N LEU A 233 8.13 -20.07 17.19
CA LEU A 233 7.93 -20.73 15.89
C LEU A 233 9.19 -20.70 15.02
N GLY A 234 10.21 -19.93 15.43
CA GLY A 234 11.43 -19.73 14.64
C GLY A 234 11.16 -19.01 13.32
N ASP A 235 12.18 -18.55 12.68
CA ASP A 235 12.13 -18.00 11.32
C ASP A 235 11.84 -19.06 10.28
#